data_a373065716274f81d1026253070e370c
#
_entry.id   a373065716274f81d1026253070e370c
#
_cell.length_a   1.000
_cell.length_b   1.000
_cell.length_c   1.000
_cell.angle_alpha   90.00
_cell.angle_beta   90.00
_cell.angle_gamma   90.00
#
_symmetry.space_group_name_H-M   'P 1'
#
loop_
_entity.id
_entity.type
_entity.pdbx_description
1 polymer ?
#
loop_
_entity_poly.entity_id
_entity_poly.type
_entity_poly.pdbx_seq_one_letter_code
_entity_poly.pdbx_strand_id
1 'polypeptide(L)'
;YGEKQRRADSQELSGIQLLSATAYQLKKPYQQLLIPITIWIGMEQAFIGADFTQAYVSCALGIPSVGYVMICFGVVNAICSLLFGTIMKYIGRLPLMVLGFVVHSILIWILIVWRPHPNNPKLFFTISGLWGVGDAVWQTQMSGSCIYLYSMQNM
;
A
#
# COMPACT_ATOMS: atom_id res chain seq x y z
N TYR A 1 30.24 13.29 -29.17
CA TYR A 1 28.87 13.86 -29.08
C TYR A 1 27.81 12.86 -29.55
N GLY A 2 28.06 12.05 -30.59
CA GLY A 2 27.07 11.12 -31.16
C GLY A 2 26.68 9.92 -30.29
N GLU A 3 27.57 9.47 -29.38
CA GLU A 3 27.30 8.31 -28.54
C GLU A 3 26.36 8.61 -27.35
N LYS A 4 26.45 9.82 -26.79
CA LYS A 4 25.51 10.29 -25.74
C LYS A 4 24.10 10.51 -26.31
N GLN A 5 24.02 11.00 -27.52
CA GLN A 5 22.73 11.21 -28.21
C GLN A 5 22.05 9.86 -28.49
N ARG A 6 22.79 8.87 -29.02
CA ARG A 6 22.27 7.51 -29.27
C ARG A 6 21.80 6.81 -27.98
N ARG A 7 22.48 7.02 -26.85
CA ARG A 7 22.06 6.43 -25.55
C ARG A 7 20.80 7.13 -25.01
N ALA A 8 20.67 8.44 -25.19
CA ALA A 8 19.47 9.17 -24.82
C ALA A 8 18.26 8.73 -25.67
N ASP A 9 18.42 8.66 -27.00
CA ASP A 9 17.37 8.22 -27.90
C ASP A 9 16.93 6.77 -27.66
N SER A 10 17.89 5.86 -27.36
CA SER A 10 17.54 4.48 -27.02
C SER A 10 16.85 4.35 -25.64
N GLN A 11 17.15 5.24 -24.71
CA GLN A 11 16.54 5.28 -23.40
C GLN A 11 15.11 5.85 -23.45
N GLU A 12 14.87 6.87 -24.28
CA GLU A 12 13.53 7.40 -24.54
C GLU A 12 12.65 6.40 -25.32
N LEU A 13 13.19 5.73 -26.34
CA LEU A 13 12.48 4.66 -27.05
C LEU A 13 12.11 3.50 -26.10
N SER A 14 13.00 3.13 -25.18
CA SER A 14 12.72 2.13 -24.15
C SER A 14 11.61 2.59 -23.20
N GLY A 15 11.57 3.87 -22.82
CA GLY A 15 10.52 4.43 -21.97
C GLY A 15 9.15 4.44 -22.64
N ILE A 16 9.08 4.85 -23.92
CA ILE A 16 7.85 4.85 -24.71
C ILE A 16 7.34 3.42 -24.95
N GLN A 17 8.24 2.49 -25.21
CA GLN A 17 7.88 1.08 -25.38
C GLN A 17 7.34 0.48 -24.08
N LEU A 18 7.92 0.81 -22.93
CA LEU A 18 7.41 0.41 -21.61
C LEU A 18 6.03 1.02 -21.34
N LEU A 19 5.83 2.29 -21.63
CA LEU A 19 4.53 2.95 -21.49
C LEU A 19 3.47 2.33 -22.41
N SER A 20 3.81 2.06 -23.66
CA SER A 20 2.90 1.42 -24.62
C SER A 20 2.56 -0.02 -24.20
N ALA A 21 3.52 -0.78 -23.71
CA ALA A 21 3.32 -2.13 -23.18
C ALA A 21 2.41 -2.11 -21.93
N THR A 22 2.64 -1.14 -21.04
CA THR A 22 1.79 -0.94 -19.85
C THR A 22 0.37 -0.55 -20.24
N ALA A 23 0.21 0.38 -21.21
CA ALA A 23 -1.09 0.79 -21.72
C ALA A 23 -1.83 -0.37 -22.42
N TYR A 24 -1.10 -1.21 -23.14
CA TYR A 24 -1.68 -2.40 -23.77
C TYR A 24 -2.13 -3.44 -22.72
N GLN A 25 -1.36 -3.62 -21.64
CA GLN A 25 -1.75 -4.50 -20.55
C GLN A 25 -2.99 -3.99 -19.81
N LEU A 26 -3.14 -2.66 -19.62
CA LEU A 26 -4.33 -2.05 -19.02
C LEU A 26 -5.64 -2.36 -19.77
N LYS A 27 -5.58 -2.68 -21.07
CA LYS A 27 -6.76 -3.08 -21.84
C LYS A 27 -7.24 -4.51 -21.55
N LYS A 28 -6.44 -5.34 -20.87
CA LYS A 28 -6.86 -6.70 -20.52
C LYS A 28 -7.87 -6.66 -19.38
N PRO A 29 -8.99 -7.42 -19.45
CA PRO A 29 -10.07 -7.38 -18.46
C PRO A 29 -9.59 -7.76 -17.04
N TYR A 30 -8.62 -8.62 -16.92
CA TYR A 30 -8.02 -9.00 -15.62
C TYR A 30 -7.24 -7.85 -14.97
N GLN A 31 -6.57 -7.02 -15.78
CA GLN A 31 -5.85 -5.84 -15.29
C GLN A 31 -6.82 -4.76 -14.82
N GLN A 32 -7.96 -4.59 -15.48
CA GLN A 32 -9.00 -3.64 -15.10
C GLN A 32 -9.59 -3.96 -13.71
N LEU A 33 -9.65 -5.23 -13.33
CA LEU A 33 -10.08 -5.63 -12.00
C LEU A 33 -9.08 -5.26 -10.89
N LEU A 34 -7.80 -5.05 -11.23
CA LEU A 34 -6.78 -4.60 -10.27
C LEU A 34 -6.78 -3.08 -10.07
N ILE A 35 -7.35 -2.30 -11.00
CA ILE A 35 -7.36 -0.83 -10.92
C ILE A 35 -8.02 -0.33 -9.63
N PRO A 36 -9.25 -0.76 -9.24
CA PRO A 36 -9.89 -0.26 -8.04
C PRO A 36 -9.09 -0.59 -6.77
N ILE A 37 -8.46 -1.76 -6.72
CA ILE A 37 -7.60 -2.15 -5.57
C ILE A 37 -6.36 -1.27 -5.52
N THR A 38 -5.76 -0.96 -6.66
CA THR A 38 -4.58 -0.08 -6.74
C THR A 38 -4.91 1.34 -6.30
N ILE A 39 -6.06 1.87 -6.73
CA ILE A 39 -6.56 3.19 -6.32
C ILE A 39 -6.79 3.19 -4.81
N TRP A 40 -7.43 2.17 -4.27
CA TRP A 40 -7.67 2.02 -2.84
C TRP A 40 -6.36 2.06 -2.03
N ILE A 41 -5.37 1.24 -2.41
CA ILE A 41 -4.05 1.22 -1.77
C ILE A 41 -3.38 2.61 -1.83
N GLY A 42 -3.45 3.27 -2.98
CA GLY A 42 -2.91 4.63 -3.15
C GLY A 42 -3.58 5.65 -2.23
N MET A 43 -4.91 5.60 -2.09
CA MET A 43 -5.65 6.47 -1.18
C MET A 43 -5.30 6.20 0.29
N GLU A 44 -5.16 4.94 0.69
CA GLU A 44 -4.73 4.57 2.04
C GLU A 44 -3.34 5.09 2.38
N GLN A 45 -2.40 4.93 1.46
CA GLN A 45 -1.02 5.42 1.63
C GLN A 45 -0.97 6.95 1.71
N ALA A 46 -1.76 7.64 0.89
CA ALA A 46 -1.88 9.09 0.94
C ALA A 46 -2.47 9.56 2.27
N PHE A 47 -3.53 8.90 2.74
CA PHE A 47 -4.18 9.23 4.00
C PHE A 47 -3.23 9.06 5.20
N ILE A 48 -2.57 7.91 5.34
CA ILE A 48 -1.66 7.66 6.47
C ILE A 48 -0.43 8.57 6.42
N GLY A 49 0.11 8.81 5.22
CA GLY A 49 1.31 9.62 5.03
C GLY A 49 1.10 11.13 5.16
N ALA A 50 -0.07 11.63 4.82
CA ALA A 50 -0.38 13.05 4.86
C ALA A 50 -1.38 13.39 5.98
N ASP A 51 -2.64 13.00 5.84
CA ASP A 51 -3.72 13.45 6.73
C ASP A 51 -3.52 12.97 8.17
N PHE A 52 -3.22 11.69 8.37
CA PHE A 52 -3.02 11.14 9.71
C PHE A 52 -1.78 11.75 10.38
N THR A 53 -0.67 11.90 9.66
CA THR A 53 0.54 12.48 10.23
C THR A 53 0.40 13.96 10.54
N GLN A 54 -0.28 14.73 9.68
CA GLN A 54 -0.46 16.17 9.87
C GLN A 54 -1.56 16.47 10.89
N ALA A 55 -2.76 15.95 10.68
CA ALA A 55 -3.93 16.32 11.48
C ALA A 55 -3.95 15.66 12.87
N TYR A 56 -3.43 14.44 12.99
CA TYR A 56 -3.49 13.71 14.25
C TYR A 56 -2.15 13.73 14.99
N VAL A 57 -1.06 13.27 14.36
CA VAL A 57 0.22 13.08 15.04
C VAL A 57 0.92 14.41 15.28
N SER A 58 1.07 15.24 14.26
CA SER A 58 1.80 16.51 14.34
C SER A 58 1.10 17.50 15.26
N CYS A 59 -0.23 17.56 15.22
CA CYS A 59 -1.01 18.47 16.09
C CYS A 59 -1.02 18.01 17.54
N ALA A 60 -0.99 16.71 17.83
CA ALA A 60 -1.08 16.20 19.19
C ALA A 60 0.28 15.97 19.86
N LEU A 61 1.26 15.43 19.14
CA LEU A 61 2.55 15.01 19.69
C LEU A 61 3.73 15.82 19.19
N GLY A 62 3.51 16.69 18.20
CA GLY A 62 4.56 17.48 17.54
C GLY A 62 5.27 16.77 16.40
N ILE A 63 5.96 17.56 15.57
CA ILE A 63 6.63 17.12 14.33
C ILE A 63 7.65 15.98 14.55
N PRO A 64 8.49 15.98 15.61
CA PRO A 64 9.47 14.92 15.82
C PRO A 64 8.85 13.52 15.98
N SER A 65 7.62 13.44 16.50
CA SER A 65 6.92 12.17 16.76
C SER A 65 6.39 11.51 15.48
N VAL A 66 6.20 12.28 14.40
CA VAL A 66 5.73 11.78 13.10
C VAL A 66 6.66 10.69 12.58
N GLY A 67 7.98 10.91 12.63
CA GLY A 67 8.97 9.93 12.19
C GLY A 67 8.87 8.60 12.93
N TYR A 68 8.73 8.63 14.25
CA TYR A 68 8.61 7.41 15.06
C TYR A 68 7.32 6.64 14.76
N VAL A 69 6.20 7.34 14.59
CA VAL A 69 4.91 6.73 14.24
C VAL A 69 4.97 6.07 12.86
N MET A 70 5.62 6.73 11.89
CA MET A 70 5.80 6.17 10.53
C MET A 70 6.77 4.98 10.50
N ILE A 71 7.82 4.99 11.33
CA ILE A 71 8.70 3.83 11.51
C ILE A 71 7.90 2.65 12.07
N CYS A 72 7.06 2.87 13.08
CA CYS A 72 6.19 1.84 13.64
C CYS A 72 5.27 1.24 12.56
N PHE A 73 4.61 2.09 11.78
CA PHE A 73 3.81 1.67 10.63
C PHE A 73 4.61 0.79 9.66
N GLY A 74 5.77 1.26 9.19
CA GLY A 74 6.59 0.56 8.20
C GLY A 74 7.12 -0.78 8.70
N VAL A 75 7.57 -0.86 9.95
CA VAL A 75 8.07 -2.12 10.55
C VAL A 75 6.95 -3.14 10.66
N VAL A 76 5.79 -2.75 11.19
CA VAL A 76 4.63 -3.64 11.31
C VAL A 76 4.16 -4.11 9.94
N ASN A 77 4.04 -3.19 8.97
CA ASN A 77 3.67 -3.50 7.60
C ASN A 77 4.63 -4.52 6.96
N ALA A 78 5.94 -4.33 7.08
CA ALA A 78 6.94 -5.25 6.53
C ALA A 78 6.83 -6.66 7.14
N ILE A 79 6.76 -6.77 8.47
CA ILE A 79 6.65 -8.05 9.17
C ILE A 79 5.34 -8.76 8.77
N CYS A 80 4.22 -8.04 8.79
CA CYS A 80 2.92 -8.60 8.46
C CYS A 80 2.83 -9.02 6.98
N SER A 81 3.44 -8.30 6.06
CA SER A 81 3.48 -8.67 4.63
C SER A 81 4.19 -10.01 4.41
N LEU A 82 5.29 -10.27 5.12
CA LEU A 82 6.00 -11.55 5.07
C LEU A 82 5.14 -12.68 5.65
N LEU A 83 4.50 -12.44 6.79
CA LEU A 83 3.61 -13.42 7.43
C LEU A 83 2.39 -13.73 6.57
N PHE A 84 1.71 -12.73 6.05
CA PHE A 84 0.51 -12.90 5.22
C PHE A 84 0.83 -13.55 3.88
N GLY A 85 2.01 -13.29 3.29
CA GLY A 85 2.48 -14.01 2.11
C GLY A 85 2.58 -15.52 2.33
N THR A 86 2.98 -15.95 3.52
CA THR A 86 3.02 -17.35 3.92
C THR A 86 1.64 -17.89 4.26
N ILE A 87 0.87 -17.15 5.05
CA ILE A 87 -0.48 -17.54 5.50
C ILE A 87 -1.45 -17.70 4.32
N MET A 88 -1.32 -16.83 3.30
CA MET A 88 -2.17 -16.87 2.10
C MET A 88 -2.10 -18.22 1.36
N LYS A 89 -0.97 -18.93 1.46
CA LYS A 89 -0.82 -20.27 0.85
C LYS A 89 -1.68 -21.33 1.54
N TYR A 90 -1.99 -21.17 2.83
CA TYR A 90 -2.75 -22.12 3.63
C TYR A 90 -4.23 -21.79 3.74
N ILE A 91 -4.57 -20.53 3.94
CA ILE A 91 -5.94 -20.08 4.24
C ILE A 91 -6.65 -19.58 2.97
N GLY A 92 -5.89 -19.23 1.93
CA GLY A 92 -6.45 -18.64 0.71
C GLY A 92 -6.55 -17.12 0.78
N ARG A 93 -7.03 -16.52 -0.33
CA ARG A 93 -7.04 -15.04 -0.50
C ARG A 93 -8.24 -14.38 0.15
N LEU A 94 -9.40 -15.02 0.08
CA LEU A 94 -10.69 -14.42 0.43
C LEU A 94 -10.79 -14.05 1.92
N PRO A 95 -10.46 -14.93 2.88
CA PRO A 95 -10.50 -14.59 4.30
C PRO A 95 -9.49 -13.48 4.67
N LEU A 96 -8.35 -13.43 3.99
CA LEU A 96 -7.37 -12.38 4.21
C LEU A 96 -7.89 -11.01 3.75
N MET A 97 -8.58 -10.95 2.60
CA MET A 97 -9.24 -9.72 2.12
C MET A 97 -10.32 -9.23 3.10
N VAL A 98 -11.12 -10.15 3.63
CA VAL A 98 -12.14 -9.82 4.64
C VAL A 98 -11.48 -9.28 5.90
N LEU A 99 -10.38 -9.88 6.35
CA LEU A 99 -9.61 -9.38 7.49
C LEU A 99 -9.13 -7.94 7.26
N GLY A 100 -8.51 -7.65 6.13
CA GLY A 100 -8.05 -6.30 5.79
C GLY A 100 -9.19 -5.29 5.77
N PHE A 101 -10.32 -5.65 5.15
CA PHE A 101 -11.51 -4.81 5.12
C PHE A 101 -12.05 -4.49 6.51
N VAL A 102 -12.17 -5.51 7.38
CA VAL A 102 -12.67 -5.35 8.74
C VAL A 102 -11.73 -4.46 9.57
N VAL A 103 -10.42 -4.70 9.50
CA VAL A 103 -9.42 -3.90 10.22
C VAL A 103 -9.51 -2.43 9.80
N HIS A 104 -9.53 -2.12 8.51
CA HIS A 104 -9.63 -0.74 8.04
C HIS A 104 -10.96 -0.09 8.39
N SER A 105 -12.07 -0.82 8.28
CA SER A 105 -13.39 -0.30 8.65
C SER A 105 -13.45 0.11 10.12
N ILE A 106 -12.90 -0.73 11.01
CA ILE A 106 -12.81 -0.43 12.45
C ILE A 106 -11.92 0.77 12.70
N LEU A 107 -10.75 0.85 12.05
CA LEU A 107 -9.82 1.96 12.22
C LEU A 107 -10.40 3.29 11.73
N ILE A 108 -11.04 3.30 10.59
CA ILE A 108 -11.73 4.50 10.06
C ILE A 108 -12.82 4.92 11.04
N TRP A 109 -13.62 3.98 11.54
CA TRP A 109 -14.66 4.29 12.52
C TRP A 109 -14.09 4.87 13.81
N ILE A 110 -12.99 4.29 14.32
CA ILE A 110 -12.27 4.83 15.49
C ILE A 110 -11.80 6.26 15.21
N LEU A 111 -11.19 6.54 14.05
CA LEU A 111 -10.69 7.87 13.71
C LEU A 111 -11.80 8.92 13.59
N ILE A 112 -13.00 8.53 13.16
CA ILE A 112 -14.15 9.45 13.07
C ILE A 112 -14.67 9.82 14.48
N VAL A 113 -14.72 8.85 15.38
CA VAL A 113 -15.26 9.03 16.74
C VAL A 113 -14.22 9.58 17.70
N TRP A 114 -12.97 9.21 17.49
CA TRP A 114 -11.88 9.56 18.40
C TRP A 114 -11.37 10.97 18.17
N ARG A 115 -11.31 11.74 19.24
CA ARG A 115 -10.64 13.04 19.24
C ARG A 115 -9.22 12.88 19.73
N PRO A 116 -8.21 13.26 18.92
CA PRO A 116 -6.80 13.14 19.30
C PRO A 116 -6.51 13.97 20.56
N HIS A 117 -5.94 13.33 21.57
CA HIS A 117 -5.54 13.98 22.81
C HIS A 117 -4.05 13.71 23.08
N PRO A 118 -3.24 14.73 23.39
CA PRO A 118 -1.78 14.59 23.58
C PRO A 118 -1.39 13.65 24.74
N ASN A 119 -2.32 13.39 25.69
CA ASN A 119 -2.06 12.56 26.85
C ASN A 119 -1.95 11.05 26.57
N ASN A 120 -2.28 10.60 25.36
CA ASN A 120 -2.30 9.19 24.99
C ASN A 120 -1.39 8.86 23.79
N PRO A 121 -0.08 9.04 23.87
CA PRO A 121 0.83 8.78 22.73
C PRO A 121 0.77 7.32 22.26
N LYS A 122 0.51 6.38 23.15
CA LYS A 122 0.40 4.95 22.82
C LYS A 122 -0.69 4.63 21.79
N LEU A 123 -1.80 5.37 21.80
CA LEU A 123 -2.88 5.17 20.84
C LEU A 123 -2.47 5.49 19.39
N PHE A 124 -1.65 6.51 19.20
CA PHE A 124 -1.14 6.87 17.87
C PHE A 124 -0.27 5.75 17.29
N PHE A 125 0.61 5.17 18.11
CA PHE A 125 1.41 4.01 17.71
C PHE A 125 0.57 2.78 17.44
N THR A 126 -0.45 2.52 18.27
CA THR A 126 -1.36 1.39 18.09
C THR A 126 -2.16 1.54 16.79
N ILE A 127 -2.73 2.71 16.52
CA ILE A 127 -3.50 2.97 15.29
C ILE A 127 -2.59 2.84 14.08
N SER A 128 -1.40 3.43 14.11
CA SER A 128 -0.40 3.33 13.04
C SER A 128 0.02 1.89 12.78
N GLY A 129 0.30 1.11 13.82
CA GLY A 129 0.64 -0.32 13.70
C GLY A 129 -0.50 -1.15 13.11
N LEU A 130 -1.74 -0.98 13.61
CA LEU A 130 -2.91 -1.67 13.07
C LEU A 130 -3.21 -1.27 11.62
N TRP A 131 -2.97 -0.01 11.25
CA TRP A 131 -3.07 0.42 9.86
C TRP A 131 -2.05 -0.30 9.00
N GLY A 132 -0.80 -0.45 9.49
CA GLY A 132 0.23 -1.23 8.83
C GLY A 132 -0.14 -2.70 8.65
N VAL A 133 -0.87 -3.31 9.57
CA VAL A 133 -1.42 -4.67 9.40
C VAL A 133 -2.40 -4.74 8.25
N GLY A 134 -3.35 -3.81 8.19
CA GLY A 134 -4.34 -3.75 7.11
C GLY A 134 -3.69 -3.50 5.74
N ASP A 135 -2.76 -2.55 5.67
CA ASP A 135 -2.02 -2.23 4.44
C ASP A 135 -1.19 -3.44 3.95
N ALA A 136 -0.57 -4.18 4.85
CA ALA A 136 0.15 -5.42 4.54
C ALA A 136 -0.74 -6.47 3.87
N VAL A 137 -2.01 -6.57 4.26
CA VAL A 137 -2.98 -7.46 3.60
C VAL A 137 -3.17 -7.05 2.14
N TRP A 138 -3.45 -5.78 1.88
CA TRP A 138 -3.71 -5.28 0.53
C TRP A 138 -2.50 -5.41 -0.39
N GLN A 139 -1.31 -5.06 0.10
CA GLN A 139 -0.05 -5.20 -0.66
C GLN A 139 0.25 -6.66 -1.00
N THR A 140 0.01 -7.57 -0.06
CA THR A 140 0.21 -9.01 -0.29
C THR A 140 -0.78 -9.55 -1.33
N GLN A 141 -2.04 -9.13 -1.29
CA GLN A 141 -3.06 -9.51 -2.27
C GLN A 141 -2.72 -9.00 -3.67
N MET A 142 -2.24 -7.76 -3.78
CA MET A 142 -1.84 -7.19 -5.05
C MET A 142 -0.65 -7.93 -5.67
N SER A 143 0.40 -8.17 -4.89
CA SER A 143 1.57 -8.91 -5.33
C SER A 143 1.23 -10.34 -5.77
N GLY A 144 0.39 -11.05 -5.01
CA GLY A 144 -0.08 -12.39 -5.34
C GLY A 144 -0.93 -12.42 -6.62
N SER A 145 -1.75 -11.40 -6.86
CA SER A 145 -2.55 -11.29 -8.08
C SER A 145 -1.69 -11.02 -9.31
N CYS A 146 -0.68 -10.17 -9.20
CA CYS A 146 0.28 -9.92 -10.29
C CYS A 146 1.03 -11.19 -10.69
N ILE A 147 1.52 -11.98 -9.72
CA ILE A 147 2.23 -13.24 -9.97
C ILE A 147 1.32 -14.25 -10.67
N TYR A 148 0.07 -14.39 -10.21
CA TYR A 148 -0.91 -15.30 -10.80
C TYR A 148 -1.22 -14.94 -12.26
N LEU A 149 -1.45 -13.65 -12.54
CA LEU A 149 -1.70 -13.16 -13.90
C LEU A 149 -0.51 -13.37 -14.83
N TYR A 150 0.70 -13.15 -14.34
CA TYR A 150 1.93 -13.40 -15.09
C TYR A 150 2.09 -14.89 -15.43
N SER A 151 1.78 -15.78 -14.49
CA SER A 151 1.84 -17.23 -14.71
C SER A 151 0.84 -17.69 -15.76
N MET A 152 -0.40 -17.16 -15.75
CA MET A 152 -1.41 -17.49 -16.75
C MET A 152 -1.10 -16.95 -18.16
N GLN A 153 -0.29 -15.92 -18.25
CA GLN A 153 0.09 -15.32 -19.54
C GLN A 153 1.20 -16.10 -20.25
N ASN A 154 1.97 -16.90 -19.50
CA ASN A 154 3.08 -17.70 -20.00
C ASN A 154 2.73 -19.20 -20.18
N MET A 155 1.46 -19.60 -19.97
CA MET A 155 0.90 -20.90 -20.36
C MET A 155 0.17 -20.81 -21.70
#